data_0d6bb94b6d6b44fa6f74a60193dfbe56
#
_entry.id   0d6bb94b6d6b44fa6f74a60193dfbe56
#
_cell.length_a   1.000
_cell.length_b   1.000
_cell.length_c   1.000
_cell.angle_alpha   90.00
_cell.angle_beta   90.00
_cell.angle_gamma   90.00
#
_symmetry.space_group_name_H-M   'P 1'
#
loop_
_entity.id
_entity.type
_entity.pdbx_description
1 polymer ?
#
loop_
_entity_poly.entity_id
_entity_poly.type
_entity_poly.pdbx_seq_one_letter_code
_entity_poly.pdbx_strand_id
1 'polypeptide(L)'
;MAKIIEVNNVSKTFGKGENINQVLNGASMSVEQGEFVSLMGASGSGKSTLLYLIGGLDRRFDGNISVCGQDIGSLKDKALSDLRLKNMGFVFQFYNLVMNLNVQDNILLPQTMNGKKKSELKGALDEILEITGLTEKRKAMPNTLSGGQQQRVAIARAVLGNPSIILADEPTGNLDSTSTEEIMELFRKLNQEKGMTILQVTHSEACAEYGTRIIRLEDGKTVG
;
A
#
# COMPACT_ATOMS: atom_id res chain seq x y z
N MET A 1 -13.82 -13.37 -10.34
CA MET A 1 -12.40 -13.61 -9.97
C MET A 1 -12.33 -13.95 -8.49
N ALA A 2 -11.19 -14.44 -7.98
CA ALA A 2 -11.07 -14.75 -6.55
C ALA A 2 -10.89 -13.45 -5.76
N LYS A 3 -11.62 -13.30 -4.65
CA LYS A 3 -11.45 -12.17 -3.74
C LYS A 3 -10.12 -12.33 -2.99
N ILE A 4 -9.27 -11.31 -3.07
CA ILE A 4 -7.97 -11.29 -2.39
C ILE A 4 -8.01 -10.49 -1.08
N ILE A 5 -8.94 -9.53 -0.98
CA ILE A 5 -9.25 -8.78 0.24
C ILE A 5 -10.75 -8.89 0.47
N GLU A 6 -11.16 -9.24 1.69
CA GLU A 6 -12.56 -9.21 2.14
C GLU A 6 -12.63 -8.50 3.50
N VAL A 7 -13.48 -7.51 3.58
CA VAL A 7 -13.78 -6.75 4.80
C VAL A 7 -15.26 -6.93 5.09
N ASN A 8 -15.62 -7.46 6.25
CA ASN A 8 -16.98 -7.78 6.62
C ASN A 8 -17.34 -7.11 7.96
N ASN A 9 -18.24 -6.13 7.90
CA ASN A 9 -18.82 -5.43 9.04
C ASN A 9 -17.77 -4.92 10.03
N VAL A 10 -16.70 -4.27 9.52
CA VAL A 10 -15.58 -3.82 10.33
C VAL A 10 -15.89 -2.50 11.01
N SER A 11 -15.72 -2.49 12.34
CA SER A 11 -15.85 -1.30 13.16
C SER A 11 -14.56 -1.02 13.92
N LYS A 12 -14.23 0.28 14.08
CA LYS A 12 -13.02 0.73 14.76
C LYS A 12 -13.31 1.96 15.59
N THR A 13 -12.91 1.90 16.85
CA THR A 13 -12.95 3.03 17.78
C THR A 13 -11.56 3.36 18.28
N PHE A 14 -11.30 4.64 18.53
CA PHE A 14 -10.13 5.16 19.22
C PHE A 14 -10.55 5.89 20.48
N GLY A 15 -9.67 5.98 21.47
CA GLY A 15 -9.93 6.62 22.74
C GLY A 15 -10.41 5.66 23.83
N LYS A 16 -10.73 6.20 25.00
CA LYS A 16 -11.26 5.48 26.16
C LYS A 16 -12.25 6.36 26.92
N GLY A 17 -13.23 5.74 27.59
CA GLY A 17 -14.22 6.44 28.43
C GLY A 17 -15.06 7.42 27.61
N GLU A 18 -15.16 8.67 28.06
CA GLU A 18 -15.99 9.70 27.41
C GLU A 18 -15.43 10.22 26.08
N ASN A 19 -14.14 9.94 25.77
CA ASN A 19 -13.46 10.38 24.54
C ASN A 19 -13.37 9.24 23.51
N ILE A 20 -14.44 8.49 23.31
CA ILE A 20 -14.51 7.46 22.27
C ILE A 20 -14.86 8.11 20.94
N ASN A 21 -14.00 7.89 19.93
CA ASN A 21 -14.23 8.30 18.55
C ASN A 21 -14.39 7.05 17.68
N GLN A 22 -15.59 6.84 17.13
CA GLN A 22 -15.84 5.75 16.18
C GLN A 22 -15.46 6.20 14.78
N VAL A 23 -14.40 5.58 14.23
CA VAL A 23 -13.82 5.94 12.91
C VAL A 23 -14.36 5.03 11.81
N LEU A 24 -14.62 3.75 12.11
CA LEU A 24 -15.29 2.82 11.19
C LEU A 24 -16.55 2.26 11.88
N ASN A 25 -17.62 2.13 11.11
CA ASN A 25 -18.94 1.76 11.61
C ASN A 25 -19.61 0.71 10.70
N GLY A 26 -19.11 -0.52 10.73
CA GLY A 26 -19.64 -1.61 9.93
C GLY A 26 -19.20 -1.56 8.46
N ALA A 27 -17.98 -1.08 8.18
CA ALA A 27 -17.44 -1.04 6.82
C ALA A 27 -17.34 -2.44 6.22
N SER A 28 -17.78 -2.58 4.96
CA SER A 28 -17.75 -3.87 4.23
C SER A 28 -17.37 -3.63 2.78
N MET A 29 -16.31 -4.32 2.31
CA MET A 29 -15.86 -4.25 0.91
C MET A 29 -15.11 -5.50 0.51
N SER A 30 -14.93 -5.70 -0.78
CA SER A 30 -14.03 -6.74 -1.28
C SER A 30 -13.21 -6.21 -2.46
N VAL A 31 -12.02 -6.77 -2.64
CA VAL A 31 -11.16 -6.51 -3.79
C VAL A 31 -10.83 -7.85 -4.44
N GLU A 32 -10.98 -7.94 -5.74
CA GLU A 32 -10.63 -9.13 -6.52
C GLU A 32 -9.15 -9.12 -6.90
N GLN A 33 -8.60 -10.29 -7.13
CA GLN A 33 -7.21 -10.42 -7.57
C GLN A 33 -7.00 -9.72 -8.92
N GLY A 34 -5.95 -8.89 -9.03
CA GLY A 34 -5.63 -8.11 -10.21
C GLY A 34 -6.45 -6.82 -10.38
N GLU A 35 -7.36 -6.52 -9.44
CA GLU A 35 -8.15 -5.29 -9.47
C GLU A 35 -7.33 -4.10 -9.00
N PHE A 36 -7.56 -2.92 -9.57
CA PHE A 36 -7.04 -1.65 -9.05
C PHE A 36 -8.20 -0.86 -8.47
N VAL A 37 -8.33 -0.84 -7.14
CA VAL A 37 -9.43 -0.19 -6.41
C VAL A 37 -8.93 1.09 -5.77
N SER A 38 -9.73 2.16 -5.93
CA SER A 38 -9.53 3.44 -5.25
C SER A 38 -10.55 3.59 -4.12
N LEU A 39 -10.08 3.72 -2.88
CA LEU A 39 -10.90 4.01 -1.70
C LEU A 39 -10.92 5.53 -1.48
N MET A 40 -12.06 6.15 -1.71
CA MET A 40 -12.26 7.59 -1.61
C MET A 40 -13.13 7.97 -0.41
N GLY A 41 -13.11 9.24 -0.05
CA GLY A 41 -13.95 9.85 0.99
C GLY A 41 -13.33 11.12 1.57
N ALA A 42 -14.08 11.85 2.36
CA ALA A 42 -13.62 13.07 3.00
C ALA A 42 -12.41 12.83 3.93
N SER A 43 -11.65 13.89 4.23
CA SER A 43 -10.60 13.81 5.25
C SER A 43 -11.20 13.37 6.59
N GLY A 44 -10.54 12.43 7.26
CA GLY A 44 -11.02 11.89 8.53
C GLY A 44 -12.12 10.82 8.43
N SER A 45 -12.58 10.42 7.23
CA SER A 45 -13.61 9.40 7.07
C SER A 45 -13.18 7.96 7.44
N GLY A 46 -11.90 7.74 7.75
CA GLY A 46 -11.38 6.43 8.19
C GLY A 46 -10.66 5.63 7.09
N LYS A 47 -10.39 6.18 5.91
CA LYS A 47 -9.75 5.49 4.78
C LYS A 47 -8.39 4.86 5.13
N SER A 48 -7.47 5.67 5.63
CA SER A 48 -6.14 5.18 6.05
C SER A 48 -6.25 4.19 7.20
N THR A 49 -7.22 4.39 8.12
CA THR A 49 -7.50 3.43 9.18
C THR A 49 -7.90 2.08 8.60
N LEU A 50 -8.84 2.05 7.65
CA LEU A 50 -9.26 0.82 7.00
C LEU A 50 -8.11 0.15 6.24
N LEU A 51 -7.30 0.93 5.51
CA LEU A 51 -6.11 0.43 4.82
C LEU A 51 -5.11 -0.21 5.80
N TYR A 52 -4.86 0.42 6.96
CA TYR A 52 -3.94 -0.11 7.97
C TYR A 52 -4.48 -1.35 8.67
N LEU A 53 -5.80 -1.45 8.87
CA LEU A 53 -6.42 -2.68 9.36
C LEU A 53 -6.24 -3.82 8.33
N ILE A 54 -6.53 -3.59 7.04
CA ILE A 54 -6.33 -4.56 5.96
C ILE A 54 -4.86 -4.99 5.89
N GLY A 55 -3.93 -4.05 6.04
CA GLY A 55 -2.49 -4.32 6.08
C GLY A 55 -2.00 -4.99 7.37
N GLY A 56 -2.86 -5.17 8.37
CA GLY A 56 -2.49 -5.72 9.66
C GLY A 56 -1.48 -4.88 10.43
N LEU A 57 -1.43 -3.56 10.16
CA LEU A 57 -0.61 -2.59 10.90
C LEU A 57 -1.30 -2.15 12.19
N ASP A 58 -2.63 -2.13 12.21
CA ASP A 58 -3.45 -2.04 13.42
C ASP A 58 -4.29 -3.33 13.54
N ARG A 59 -4.50 -3.83 14.76
CA ARG A 59 -5.13 -5.13 15.02
C ARG A 59 -6.40 -5.05 15.86
N ARG A 60 -6.76 -3.87 16.35
CA ARG A 60 -7.92 -3.71 17.23
C ARG A 60 -9.11 -3.24 16.44
N PHE A 61 -9.98 -4.15 16.06
CA PHE A 61 -11.23 -3.88 15.35
C PHE A 61 -12.26 -4.96 15.67
N ASP A 62 -13.52 -4.65 15.46
CA ASP A 62 -14.63 -5.62 15.47
C ASP A 62 -14.97 -5.96 14.01
N GLY A 63 -15.52 -7.14 13.78
CA GLY A 63 -15.80 -7.66 12.43
C GLY A 63 -14.74 -8.63 11.94
N ASN A 64 -14.64 -8.82 10.62
CA ASN A 64 -13.70 -9.75 10.02
C ASN A 64 -12.98 -9.13 8.81
N ILE A 65 -11.67 -9.35 8.72
CA ILE A 65 -10.86 -8.99 7.55
C ILE A 65 -10.07 -10.23 7.11
N SER A 66 -10.27 -10.64 5.87
CA SER A 66 -9.52 -11.72 5.24
C SER A 66 -8.63 -11.14 4.12
N VAL A 67 -7.37 -11.55 4.10
CA VAL A 67 -6.40 -11.17 3.05
C VAL A 67 -5.68 -12.41 2.57
N CYS A 68 -5.66 -12.61 1.26
CA CYS A 68 -5.14 -13.83 0.63
C CYS A 68 -5.75 -15.11 1.26
N GLY A 69 -7.05 -15.08 1.57
CA GLY A 69 -7.77 -16.19 2.18
C GLY A 69 -7.46 -16.46 3.66
N GLN A 70 -6.72 -15.57 4.33
CA GLN A 70 -6.37 -15.69 5.74
C GLN A 70 -7.08 -14.61 6.57
N ASP A 71 -7.78 -15.00 7.64
CA ASP A 71 -8.36 -14.06 8.61
C ASP A 71 -7.25 -13.42 9.44
N ILE A 72 -6.95 -12.15 9.15
CA ILE A 72 -5.84 -11.43 9.79
C ILE A 72 -6.08 -11.13 11.28
N GLY A 73 -7.32 -11.09 11.72
CA GLY A 73 -7.67 -10.90 13.13
C GLY A 73 -7.23 -12.07 14.01
N SER A 74 -7.25 -13.29 13.47
CA SER A 74 -6.88 -14.52 14.17
C SER A 74 -5.38 -14.86 14.09
N LEU A 75 -4.61 -14.25 13.16
CA LEU A 75 -3.19 -14.55 12.97
C LEU A 75 -2.34 -14.10 14.16
N LYS A 76 -1.38 -14.96 14.55
CA LYS A 76 -0.31 -14.57 15.47
C LYS A 76 0.68 -13.62 14.78
N ASP A 77 1.42 -12.83 15.55
CA ASP A 77 2.33 -11.78 15.05
C ASP A 77 3.31 -12.29 13.97
N LYS A 78 3.89 -13.46 14.17
CA LYS A 78 4.82 -14.06 13.20
C LYS A 78 4.11 -14.37 11.87
N ALA A 79 2.94 -15.02 11.91
CA ALA A 79 2.18 -15.38 10.71
C ALA A 79 1.69 -14.11 9.96
N LEU A 80 1.25 -13.09 10.69
CA LEU A 80 0.86 -11.81 10.11
C LEU A 80 2.06 -11.07 9.48
N SER A 81 3.23 -11.13 10.12
CA SER A 81 4.46 -10.56 9.56
C SER A 81 4.89 -11.28 8.29
N ASP A 82 4.80 -12.62 8.27
CA ASP A 82 5.09 -13.45 7.09
C ASP A 82 4.10 -13.16 5.95
N LEU A 83 2.81 -12.99 6.27
CA LEU A 83 1.78 -12.62 5.29
C LEU A 83 2.09 -11.25 4.65
N ARG A 84 2.40 -10.23 5.48
CA ARG A 84 2.78 -8.89 4.97
C ARG A 84 3.99 -8.97 4.05
N LEU A 85 5.05 -9.63 4.50
CA LEU A 85 6.31 -9.69 3.76
C LEU A 85 6.18 -10.39 2.40
N LYS A 86 5.35 -11.44 2.34
CA LYS A 86 5.19 -12.26 1.13
C LYS A 86 4.16 -11.71 0.16
N ASN A 87 3.09 -11.08 0.68
CA ASN A 87 1.92 -10.79 -0.11
C ASN A 87 1.59 -9.30 -0.22
N MET A 88 2.17 -8.42 0.62
CA MET A 88 1.80 -7.02 0.67
C MET A 88 2.98 -6.09 0.45
N GLY A 89 2.82 -5.11 -0.43
CA GLY A 89 3.70 -3.95 -0.56
C GLY A 89 3.00 -2.71 -0.01
N PHE A 90 3.71 -1.89 0.77
CA PHE A 90 3.17 -0.65 1.34
C PHE A 90 3.81 0.57 0.70
N VAL A 91 2.99 1.52 0.30
CA VAL A 91 3.39 2.83 -0.22
C VAL A 91 2.67 3.91 0.58
N PHE A 92 3.42 4.87 1.12
CA PHE A 92 2.91 5.93 2.00
C PHE A 92 3.13 7.31 1.39
N GLN A 93 2.35 8.28 1.84
CA GLN A 93 2.44 9.69 1.43
C GLN A 93 3.83 10.30 1.71
N PHE A 94 4.48 9.95 2.81
CA PHE A 94 5.79 10.48 3.24
C PHE A 94 6.99 9.58 2.86
N TYR A 95 6.85 8.71 1.86
CA TYR A 95 7.87 7.81 1.30
C TYR A 95 8.49 6.84 2.31
N ASN A 96 8.69 7.22 3.56
CA ASN A 96 9.28 6.45 4.66
C ASN A 96 10.60 5.76 4.26
N LEU A 97 11.48 6.51 3.58
CA LEU A 97 12.81 6.05 3.22
C LEU A 97 13.76 6.16 4.42
N VAL A 98 14.68 5.21 4.50
CA VAL A 98 15.77 5.25 5.47
C VAL A 98 16.85 6.17 4.93
N MET A 99 17.00 7.36 5.52
CA MET A 99 17.78 8.48 4.96
C MET A 99 19.28 8.22 4.87
N ASN A 100 19.81 7.31 5.66
CA ASN A 100 21.23 6.90 5.65
C ASN A 100 21.51 5.67 4.77
N LEU A 101 20.52 5.20 4.03
CA LEU A 101 20.67 4.15 3.01
C LEU A 101 20.46 4.76 1.62
N ASN A 102 21.27 4.33 0.64
CA ASN A 102 21.07 4.71 -0.76
C ASN A 102 19.81 4.06 -1.37
N VAL A 103 19.49 4.39 -2.61
CA VAL A 103 18.30 3.88 -3.33
C VAL A 103 18.23 2.36 -3.32
N GLN A 104 19.28 1.67 -3.77
CA GLN A 104 19.25 0.20 -3.84
C GLN A 104 19.10 -0.44 -2.45
N ASP A 105 19.73 0.11 -1.43
CA ASP A 105 19.68 -0.44 -0.08
C ASP A 105 18.30 -0.20 0.56
N ASN A 106 17.64 0.93 0.27
CA ASN A 106 16.24 1.16 0.65
C ASN A 106 15.31 0.13 -0.01
N ILE A 107 15.50 -0.12 -1.31
CA ILE A 107 14.68 -1.08 -2.07
C ILE A 107 14.87 -2.50 -1.53
N LEU A 108 16.10 -2.91 -1.26
CA LEU A 108 16.45 -4.24 -0.80
C LEU A 108 16.05 -4.50 0.66
N LEU A 109 15.86 -3.45 1.47
CA LEU A 109 15.75 -3.53 2.92
C LEU A 109 14.77 -4.60 3.42
N PRO A 110 13.49 -4.67 2.97
CA PRO A 110 12.55 -5.66 3.50
C PRO A 110 13.00 -7.10 3.26
N GLN A 111 13.55 -7.38 2.10
CA GLN A 111 13.96 -8.73 1.73
C GLN A 111 15.26 -9.16 2.43
N THR A 112 16.19 -8.22 2.63
CA THR A 112 17.44 -8.49 3.36
C THR A 112 17.20 -8.65 4.86
N MET A 113 16.27 -7.90 5.44
CA MET A 113 15.83 -8.11 6.84
C MET A 113 15.19 -9.49 7.04
N ASN A 114 14.60 -10.07 5.99
CA ASN A 114 14.08 -11.44 6.00
C ASN A 114 15.15 -12.51 5.67
N GLY A 115 16.42 -12.15 5.64
CA GLY A 115 17.54 -13.08 5.48
C GLY A 115 17.94 -13.38 4.04
N LYS A 116 17.29 -12.79 3.01
CA LYS A 116 17.75 -12.96 1.62
C LYS A 116 19.06 -12.21 1.39
N LYS A 117 19.98 -12.85 0.67
CA LYS A 117 21.25 -12.21 0.31
C LYS A 117 21.06 -11.23 -0.85
N LYS A 118 21.80 -10.13 -0.84
CA LYS A 118 21.76 -9.13 -1.92
C LYS A 118 22.06 -9.74 -3.30
N SER A 119 22.93 -10.76 -3.36
CA SER A 119 23.26 -11.48 -4.59
C SER A 119 22.07 -12.21 -5.20
N GLU A 120 21.16 -12.74 -4.38
CA GLU A 120 19.95 -13.44 -4.81
C GLU A 120 18.89 -12.46 -5.37
N LEU A 121 18.96 -11.22 -4.93
CA LEU A 121 18.02 -10.16 -5.30
C LEU A 121 18.49 -9.28 -6.47
N LYS A 122 19.70 -9.53 -7.00
CA LYS A 122 20.32 -8.66 -8.01
C LYS A 122 19.44 -8.49 -9.25
N GLY A 123 18.98 -9.60 -9.84
CA GLY A 123 18.14 -9.56 -11.05
C GLY A 123 16.81 -8.83 -10.82
N ALA A 124 16.12 -9.14 -9.70
CA ALA A 124 14.88 -8.44 -9.36
C ALA A 124 15.11 -6.94 -9.08
N LEU A 125 16.25 -6.58 -8.46
CA LEU A 125 16.61 -5.20 -8.24
C LEU A 125 16.87 -4.46 -9.56
N ASP A 126 17.62 -5.07 -10.48
CA ASP A 126 17.92 -4.46 -11.78
C ASP A 126 16.63 -4.23 -12.58
N GLU A 127 15.73 -5.20 -12.63
CA GLU A 127 14.42 -5.10 -13.26
C GLU A 127 13.57 -3.96 -12.66
N ILE A 128 13.45 -3.90 -11.32
CA ILE A 128 12.59 -2.88 -10.71
C ILE A 128 13.17 -1.47 -10.80
N LEU A 129 14.49 -1.31 -10.81
CA LEU A 129 15.16 -0.04 -11.07
C LEU A 129 14.87 0.46 -12.50
N GLU A 130 14.83 -0.44 -13.48
CA GLU A 130 14.46 -0.12 -14.85
C GLU A 130 12.98 0.30 -14.95
N ILE A 131 12.06 -0.51 -14.41
CA ILE A 131 10.62 -0.23 -14.40
C ILE A 131 10.31 1.12 -13.77
N THR A 132 11.01 1.48 -12.68
CA THR A 132 10.78 2.73 -11.93
C THR A 132 11.61 3.90 -12.43
N GLY A 133 12.48 3.71 -13.46
CA GLY A 133 13.35 4.76 -14.00
C GLY A 133 14.44 5.23 -13.01
N LEU A 134 14.91 4.34 -12.13
CA LEU A 134 15.89 4.66 -11.08
C LEU A 134 17.28 4.07 -11.31
N THR A 135 17.55 3.49 -12.49
CA THR A 135 18.82 2.81 -12.80
C THR A 135 20.03 3.70 -12.51
N GLU A 136 20.03 4.93 -13.05
CA GLU A 136 21.13 5.91 -12.87
C GLU A 136 21.18 6.47 -11.42
N LYS A 137 20.11 6.31 -10.64
CA LYS A 137 20.02 6.79 -9.25
C LYS A 137 20.32 5.70 -8.23
N ARG A 138 20.70 4.51 -8.66
CA ARG A 138 20.91 3.31 -7.82
C ARG A 138 21.68 3.58 -6.53
N LYS A 139 22.74 4.39 -6.58
CA LYS A 139 23.59 4.72 -5.44
C LYS A 139 23.32 6.10 -4.82
N ALA A 140 22.34 6.83 -5.33
CA ALA A 140 21.97 8.13 -4.82
C ALA A 140 21.37 8.01 -3.41
N MET A 141 21.57 9.05 -2.59
CA MET A 141 20.97 9.14 -1.26
C MET A 141 19.59 9.81 -1.34
N PRO A 142 18.62 9.45 -0.47
CA PRO A 142 17.27 9.98 -0.52
C PRO A 142 17.18 11.51 -0.54
N ASN A 143 18.04 12.20 0.20
CA ASN A 143 18.07 13.67 0.27
C ASN A 143 18.54 14.36 -1.02
N THR A 144 19.05 13.61 -2.00
CA THR A 144 19.44 14.13 -3.32
C THR A 144 18.39 13.88 -4.40
N LEU A 145 17.25 13.28 -4.04
CA LEU A 145 16.18 12.91 -4.94
C LEU A 145 15.01 13.89 -4.85
N SER A 146 14.32 14.14 -5.97
CA SER A 146 13.03 14.83 -5.97
C SER A 146 11.95 14.01 -5.24
N GLY A 147 10.82 14.64 -4.86
CA GLY A 147 9.71 13.94 -4.23
C GLY A 147 9.19 12.77 -5.06
N GLY A 148 9.00 12.97 -6.37
CA GLY A 148 8.59 11.90 -7.28
C GLY A 148 9.60 10.75 -7.37
N GLN A 149 10.92 11.06 -7.36
CA GLN A 149 11.96 10.04 -7.32
C GLN A 149 11.95 9.26 -6.00
N GLN A 150 11.78 9.95 -4.86
CA GLN A 150 11.65 9.29 -3.55
C GLN A 150 10.43 8.37 -3.51
N GLN A 151 9.30 8.79 -4.08
CA GLN A 151 8.11 7.97 -4.16
C GLN A 151 8.33 6.74 -5.07
N ARG A 152 9.03 6.89 -6.19
CA ARG A 152 9.41 5.73 -7.02
C ARG A 152 10.31 4.75 -6.27
N VAL A 153 11.22 5.21 -5.40
CA VAL A 153 12.01 4.33 -4.52
C VAL A 153 11.11 3.59 -3.53
N ALA A 154 10.13 4.27 -2.93
CA ALA A 154 9.17 3.64 -2.01
C ALA A 154 8.32 2.57 -2.72
N ILE A 155 7.87 2.84 -3.96
CA ILE A 155 7.16 1.88 -4.79
C ILE A 155 8.08 0.69 -5.14
N ALA A 156 9.30 0.95 -5.63
CA ALA A 156 10.27 -0.10 -5.94
C ALA A 156 10.54 -1.01 -4.74
N ARG A 157 10.68 -0.45 -3.54
CA ARG A 157 10.81 -1.19 -2.27
C ARG A 157 9.59 -2.06 -2.00
N ALA A 158 8.40 -1.52 -2.22
CA ALA A 158 7.15 -2.22 -1.97
C ALA A 158 6.97 -3.44 -2.90
N VAL A 159 7.42 -3.35 -4.16
CA VAL A 159 7.17 -4.38 -5.19
C VAL A 159 8.33 -5.34 -5.43
N LEU A 160 9.52 -5.11 -4.86
CA LEU A 160 10.70 -5.97 -5.06
C LEU A 160 10.44 -7.44 -4.70
N GLY A 161 9.60 -7.68 -3.69
CA GLY A 161 9.22 -9.03 -3.25
C GLY A 161 8.19 -9.71 -4.15
N ASN A 162 7.75 -9.07 -5.20
CA ASN A 162 6.64 -9.48 -6.05
C ASN A 162 5.35 -9.78 -5.25
N PRO A 163 4.84 -8.81 -4.47
CA PRO A 163 3.65 -9.00 -3.65
C PRO A 163 2.41 -9.15 -4.53
N SER A 164 1.39 -9.84 -4.02
CA SER A 164 0.09 -9.95 -4.67
C SER A 164 -0.74 -8.68 -4.55
N ILE A 165 -0.47 -7.86 -3.51
CA ILE A 165 -1.25 -6.67 -3.14
C ILE A 165 -0.31 -5.49 -2.89
N ILE A 166 -0.65 -4.33 -3.43
CA ILE A 166 -0.08 -3.03 -3.06
C ILE A 166 -1.13 -2.26 -2.28
N LEU A 167 -0.78 -1.83 -1.07
CA LEU A 167 -1.57 -0.94 -0.22
C LEU A 167 -0.93 0.45 -0.25
N ALA A 168 -1.61 1.42 -0.86
CA ALA A 168 -1.10 2.77 -1.07
C ALA A 168 -1.95 3.80 -0.32
N ASP A 169 -1.33 4.52 0.62
CA ASP A 169 -1.98 5.57 1.41
C ASP A 169 -1.56 6.95 0.89
N GLU A 170 -2.46 7.63 0.18
CA GLU A 170 -2.25 8.95 -0.43
C GLU A 170 -0.90 9.04 -1.20
N PRO A 171 -0.63 8.11 -2.15
CA PRO A 171 0.71 7.94 -2.72
C PRO A 171 1.23 9.14 -3.50
N THR A 172 0.36 10.09 -3.83
CA THR A 172 0.67 11.30 -4.59
C THR A 172 0.41 12.61 -3.84
N GLY A 173 -0.01 12.51 -2.57
CA GLY A 173 -0.46 13.67 -1.79
C GLY A 173 0.60 14.76 -1.54
N ASN A 174 1.88 14.47 -1.74
CA ASN A 174 2.99 15.42 -1.57
C ASN A 174 3.74 15.71 -2.90
N LEU A 175 3.11 15.42 -4.04
CA LEU A 175 3.73 15.56 -5.36
C LEU A 175 3.08 16.68 -6.19
N ASP A 176 3.87 17.25 -7.08
CA ASP A 176 3.35 18.11 -8.15
C ASP A 176 2.55 17.29 -9.18
N SER A 177 1.82 17.98 -10.07
CA SER A 177 0.93 17.34 -11.05
C SER A 177 1.66 16.39 -11.98
N THR A 178 2.83 16.76 -12.48
CA THR A 178 3.62 15.92 -13.40
C THR A 178 4.10 14.65 -12.70
N SER A 179 4.68 14.77 -11.50
CA SER A 179 5.10 13.63 -10.70
C SER A 179 3.91 12.74 -10.30
N THR A 180 2.75 13.34 -10.02
CA THR A 180 1.50 12.61 -9.72
C THR A 180 1.11 11.71 -10.89
N GLU A 181 1.04 12.25 -12.11
CA GLU A 181 0.71 11.49 -13.30
C GLU A 181 1.70 10.33 -13.53
N GLU A 182 3.00 10.60 -13.44
CA GLU A 182 4.05 9.57 -13.57
C GLU A 182 3.93 8.44 -12.55
N ILE A 183 3.56 8.74 -11.30
CA ILE A 183 3.35 7.74 -10.24
C ILE A 183 2.08 6.93 -10.51
N MET A 184 1.00 7.57 -10.94
CA MET A 184 -0.24 6.87 -11.25
C MET A 184 -0.09 5.96 -12.47
N GLU A 185 0.64 6.40 -13.51
CA GLU A 185 1.00 5.57 -14.65
C GLU A 185 1.86 4.37 -14.24
N LEU A 186 2.80 4.55 -13.30
CA LEU A 186 3.61 3.46 -12.77
C LEU A 186 2.72 2.42 -12.04
N PHE A 187 1.74 2.84 -11.24
CA PHE A 187 0.79 1.93 -10.62
C PHE A 187 -0.05 1.19 -11.66
N ARG A 188 -0.55 1.90 -12.69
CA ARG A 188 -1.31 1.28 -13.78
C ARG A 188 -0.48 0.22 -14.51
N LYS A 189 0.79 0.51 -14.80
CA LYS A 189 1.73 -0.43 -15.42
C LYS A 189 1.94 -1.66 -14.54
N LEU A 190 2.18 -1.50 -13.24
CA LEU A 190 2.35 -2.61 -12.29
C LEU A 190 1.08 -3.49 -12.21
N ASN A 191 -0.10 -2.87 -12.23
CA ASN A 191 -1.36 -3.61 -12.25
C ASN A 191 -1.55 -4.39 -13.55
N GLN A 192 -1.41 -3.75 -14.71
CA GLN A 192 -1.71 -4.35 -16.01
C GLN A 192 -0.66 -5.36 -16.47
N GLU A 193 0.63 -5.07 -16.29
CA GLU A 193 1.73 -5.91 -16.80
C GLU A 193 2.18 -6.98 -15.80
N LYS A 194 2.07 -6.71 -14.49
CA LYS A 194 2.49 -7.64 -13.43
C LYS A 194 1.30 -8.32 -12.74
N GLY A 195 0.05 -7.94 -13.05
CA GLY A 195 -1.15 -8.50 -12.44
C GLY A 195 -1.28 -8.21 -10.95
N MET A 196 -0.60 -7.17 -10.44
CA MET A 196 -0.64 -6.81 -9.02
C MET A 196 -2.00 -6.21 -8.68
N THR A 197 -2.60 -6.65 -7.59
CA THR A 197 -3.79 -6.00 -7.02
C THR A 197 -3.37 -4.71 -6.33
N ILE A 198 -4.10 -3.62 -6.54
CA ILE A 198 -3.81 -2.33 -5.92
C ILE A 198 -5.03 -1.84 -5.17
N LEU A 199 -4.87 -1.51 -3.90
CA LEU A 199 -5.82 -0.75 -3.11
C LEU A 199 -5.16 0.57 -2.72
N GLN A 200 -5.60 1.67 -3.34
CA GLN A 200 -5.13 3.01 -2.97
C GLN A 200 -6.19 3.77 -2.19
N VAL A 201 -5.74 4.55 -1.24
CA VAL A 201 -6.51 5.62 -0.59
C VAL A 201 -6.15 6.93 -1.25
N THR A 202 -7.14 7.70 -1.66
CA THR A 202 -6.93 9.05 -2.20
C THR A 202 -8.16 9.93 -1.99
N HIS A 203 -7.94 11.24 -1.92
CA HIS A 203 -8.99 12.26 -1.96
C HIS A 203 -9.08 12.96 -3.33
N SER A 204 -8.17 12.62 -4.26
CA SER A 204 -8.14 13.16 -5.62
C SER A 204 -8.98 12.31 -6.56
N GLU A 205 -10.03 12.90 -7.16
CA GLU A 205 -10.85 12.23 -8.19
C GLU A 205 -9.97 11.81 -9.38
N ALA A 206 -9.07 12.68 -9.85
CA ALA A 206 -8.18 12.37 -10.96
C ALA A 206 -7.29 11.15 -10.68
N CYS A 207 -6.76 11.00 -9.46
CA CYS A 207 -6.00 9.81 -9.08
C CYS A 207 -6.90 8.57 -8.93
N ALA A 208 -8.14 8.76 -8.49
CA ALA A 208 -9.06 7.65 -8.32
C ALA A 208 -9.48 7.02 -9.67
N GLU A 209 -9.56 7.81 -10.72
CA GLU A 209 -9.90 7.37 -12.08
C GLU A 209 -8.86 6.42 -12.72
N TYR A 210 -7.65 6.34 -12.18
CA TYR A 210 -6.68 5.31 -12.59
C TYR A 210 -7.08 3.91 -12.13
N GLY A 211 -7.90 3.81 -11.08
CA GLY A 211 -8.48 2.55 -10.62
C GLY A 211 -9.58 2.04 -11.56
N THR A 212 -9.79 0.74 -11.57
CA THR A 212 -10.89 0.10 -12.30
C THR A 212 -12.22 0.22 -11.58
N ARG A 213 -12.19 0.51 -10.27
CA ARG A 213 -13.36 0.69 -9.40
C ARG A 213 -13.08 1.67 -8.27
N ILE A 214 -14.06 2.50 -7.98
CA ILE A 214 -14.02 3.43 -6.84
C ILE A 214 -15.00 2.92 -5.77
N ILE A 215 -14.52 2.83 -4.53
CA ILE A 215 -15.32 2.58 -3.34
C ILE A 215 -15.29 3.87 -2.52
N ARG A 216 -16.44 4.33 -2.03
CA ARG A 216 -16.51 5.52 -1.17
C ARG A 216 -16.66 5.11 0.29
N LEU A 217 -15.97 5.83 1.17
CA LEU A 217 -16.10 5.69 2.62
C LEU A 217 -16.69 6.98 3.19
N GLU A 218 -17.91 6.89 3.69
CA GLU A 218 -18.68 7.99 4.26
C GLU A 218 -19.09 7.62 5.69
N ASP A 219 -18.80 8.47 6.66
CA ASP A 219 -19.11 8.26 8.10
C ASP A 219 -18.74 6.87 8.62
N GLY A 220 -17.56 6.38 8.21
CA GLY A 220 -17.05 5.08 8.60
C GLY A 220 -17.72 3.87 7.93
N LYS A 221 -18.58 4.07 6.93
CA LYS A 221 -19.24 3.03 6.14
C LYS A 221 -18.81 3.09 4.68
N THR A 222 -18.69 1.93 4.06
CA THR A 222 -18.50 1.84 2.61
C THR A 222 -19.83 2.00 1.88
N VAL A 223 -19.86 2.83 0.84
CA VAL A 223 -20.98 3.06 -0.05
C VAL A 223 -20.55 2.83 -1.50
N GLY A 224 -21.36 2.15 -2.29
CA GLY A 224 -21.09 1.84 -3.71
C GLY A 224 -20.81 0.39 -3.99
#